data_2680b9076b126c01cc49ced582a61ba3
#
_entry.id   2680b9076b126c01cc49ced582a61ba3
#
_cell.length_a   1.000
_cell.length_b   1.000
_cell.length_c   1.000
_cell.angle_alpha   90.00
_cell.angle_beta   90.00
_cell.angle_gamma   90.00
#
_symmetry.space_group_name_H-M   'P 1'
#
loop_
_entity.id
_entity.type
_entity.pdbx_description
1 polymer ?
#
loop_
_entity_poly.entity_id
_entity_poly.type
_entity_poly.pdbx_seq_one_letter_code
_entity_poly.pdbx_strand_id
1 'polypeptide(L)'
;MADYDKVIPSGQGGEIRVKIHGEKIHPGRFNKSWSVVTNDPDNKKLTLKVGGTVKQVFNPSGQLLMSGFNDEPIKGEMTLENMLDNPIRITGWKWDERSLESGVDKSVGIKLDEIEKGRKYRLTAWKKPEAEPQMYRGEIVLTTDYPDLAEKKIPVRLTISRDVEVHPNKVYLGEMLVPEGSSMSFDRQFRIIAARGDSLKILGAEPDREDITVKIQEIQAGKVYKGTVRVRPPSKMGNYDGSIKIKTNYSGYEEIILFVGGRVRVNTGPGR
;
A
#
# COMPACT_ATOMS: atom_id res chain seq x y z
N MET A 1 -16.11 -10.67 -19.29
CA MET A 1 -16.03 -10.27 -20.72
C MET A 1 -17.06 -11.10 -21.43
N ALA A 2 -17.86 -10.52 -22.31
CA ALA A 2 -18.82 -11.27 -23.13
C ALA A 2 -18.24 -11.39 -24.54
N ASP A 3 -18.33 -12.57 -25.11
CA ASP A 3 -18.04 -12.87 -26.51
C ASP A 3 -19.34 -13.22 -27.21
N TYR A 4 -19.57 -12.77 -28.45
CA TYR A 4 -20.83 -12.94 -29.14
C TYR A 4 -20.70 -12.83 -30.65
N ASP A 5 -21.59 -13.50 -31.38
CA ASP A 5 -21.70 -13.39 -32.83
C ASP A 5 -22.25 -12.01 -33.21
N LYS A 6 -21.42 -11.23 -33.93
CA LYS A 6 -21.77 -9.86 -34.35
C LYS A 6 -22.83 -9.83 -35.46
N VAL A 7 -22.89 -10.89 -36.27
CA VAL A 7 -23.82 -11.04 -37.40
C VAL A 7 -24.42 -12.44 -37.35
N ILE A 8 -25.74 -12.48 -37.32
CA ILE A 8 -26.50 -13.73 -37.36
C ILE A 8 -27.31 -13.71 -38.67
N PRO A 9 -27.02 -14.61 -39.64
CA PRO A 9 -27.79 -14.68 -40.88
C PRO A 9 -29.27 -15.03 -40.63
N SER A 10 -30.15 -14.59 -41.51
CA SER A 10 -31.57 -14.85 -41.41
C SER A 10 -31.86 -16.34 -41.30
N GLY A 11 -32.67 -16.73 -40.32
CA GLY A 11 -33.04 -18.14 -40.06
C GLY A 11 -31.99 -18.95 -39.29
N GLN A 12 -30.87 -18.32 -38.90
CA GLN A 12 -29.82 -18.97 -38.07
C GLN A 12 -29.85 -18.46 -36.62
N GLY A 13 -29.29 -19.29 -35.73
CA GLY A 13 -29.04 -18.93 -34.33
C GLY A 13 -27.65 -18.34 -34.12
N GLY A 14 -27.47 -17.48 -33.12
CA GLY A 14 -26.16 -16.99 -32.69
C GLY A 14 -25.89 -17.36 -31.25
N GLU A 15 -24.61 -17.24 -30.83
CA GLU A 15 -24.17 -17.61 -29.50
C GLU A 15 -23.65 -16.36 -28.74
N ILE A 16 -24.00 -16.27 -27.46
CA ILE A 16 -23.43 -15.28 -26.53
C ILE A 16 -22.76 -16.06 -25.40
N ARG A 17 -21.44 -15.95 -25.29
CA ARG A 17 -20.65 -16.57 -24.23
C ARG A 17 -20.34 -15.54 -23.15
N VAL A 18 -20.76 -15.79 -21.93
CA VAL A 18 -20.48 -14.95 -20.78
C VAL A 18 -19.58 -15.72 -19.81
N LYS A 19 -18.36 -15.22 -19.61
CA LYS A 19 -17.44 -15.79 -18.63
C LYS A 19 -17.53 -15.02 -17.32
N ILE A 20 -17.91 -15.71 -16.28
CA ILE A 20 -18.00 -15.19 -14.91
C ILE A 20 -16.82 -15.76 -14.11
N HIS A 21 -15.96 -14.88 -13.59
CA HIS A 21 -14.84 -15.29 -12.74
C HIS A 21 -15.29 -15.25 -11.27
N GLY A 22 -15.37 -16.39 -10.63
CA GLY A 22 -15.81 -16.55 -9.24
C GLY A 22 -14.98 -15.74 -8.23
N GLU A 23 -13.69 -15.54 -8.51
CA GLU A 23 -12.76 -14.74 -7.69
C GLU A 23 -13.19 -13.26 -7.53
N LYS A 24 -13.99 -12.75 -8.48
CA LYS A 24 -14.49 -11.36 -8.47
C LYS A 24 -15.90 -11.24 -7.91
N ILE A 25 -16.48 -12.33 -7.42
CA ILE A 25 -17.82 -12.36 -6.84
C ILE A 25 -17.71 -12.77 -5.38
N HIS A 26 -18.33 -12.00 -4.50
CA HIS A 26 -18.41 -12.38 -3.09
C HIS A 26 -19.17 -13.69 -2.91
N PRO A 27 -18.80 -14.52 -1.92
CA PRO A 27 -19.54 -15.72 -1.60
C PRO A 27 -21.03 -15.42 -1.35
N GLY A 28 -21.89 -16.33 -1.77
CA GLY A 28 -23.34 -16.18 -1.66
C GLY A 28 -24.06 -16.10 -3.01
N ARG A 29 -25.32 -15.77 -2.97
CA ARG A 29 -26.13 -15.60 -4.18
C ARG A 29 -25.71 -14.38 -4.99
N PHE A 30 -25.60 -14.57 -6.30
CA PHE A 30 -25.39 -13.45 -7.22
C PHE A 30 -26.40 -13.48 -8.37
N ASN A 31 -26.73 -12.31 -8.88
CA ASN A 31 -27.48 -12.09 -10.10
C ASN A 31 -26.76 -11.03 -10.93
N LYS A 32 -26.48 -11.35 -12.18
CA LYS A 32 -25.90 -10.42 -13.16
C LYS A 32 -26.82 -10.32 -14.36
N SER A 33 -26.93 -9.13 -14.93
CA SER A 33 -27.72 -8.89 -16.13
C SER A 33 -26.88 -8.19 -17.20
N TRP A 34 -27.11 -8.55 -18.43
CA TRP A 34 -26.49 -7.95 -19.62
C TRP A 34 -27.59 -7.49 -20.54
N SER A 35 -27.39 -6.32 -21.14
CA SER A 35 -28.26 -5.83 -22.20
C SER A 35 -27.68 -6.24 -23.54
N VAL A 36 -28.44 -6.94 -24.33
CA VAL A 36 -28.14 -7.26 -25.73
C VAL A 36 -28.92 -6.28 -26.60
N VAL A 37 -28.20 -5.54 -27.44
CA VAL A 37 -28.82 -4.62 -28.41
C VAL A 37 -28.78 -5.29 -29.76
N THR A 38 -29.91 -5.33 -30.43
CA THR A 38 -30.08 -5.95 -31.76
C THR A 38 -30.65 -4.95 -32.76
N ASN A 39 -30.59 -5.29 -34.04
CA ASN A 39 -31.24 -4.54 -35.12
C ASN A 39 -32.68 -5.03 -35.42
N ASP A 40 -33.18 -5.98 -34.64
CA ASP A 40 -34.58 -6.43 -34.73
C ASP A 40 -35.52 -5.30 -34.30
N PRO A 41 -36.46 -4.86 -35.16
CA PRO A 41 -37.36 -3.77 -34.84
C PRO A 41 -38.28 -4.09 -33.64
N ASP A 42 -38.61 -5.35 -33.41
CA ASP A 42 -39.49 -5.81 -32.34
C ASP A 42 -38.75 -6.07 -31.03
N ASN A 43 -37.46 -6.41 -31.11
CA ASN A 43 -36.61 -6.79 -29.97
C ASN A 43 -35.31 -6.01 -29.93
N LYS A 44 -35.34 -4.69 -30.02
CA LYS A 44 -34.14 -3.82 -30.04
C LYS A 44 -33.25 -3.97 -28.82
N LYS A 45 -33.80 -4.42 -27.70
CA LYS A 45 -33.06 -4.61 -26.45
C LYS A 45 -33.60 -5.79 -25.67
N LEU A 46 -32.74 -6.79 -25.48
CA LEU A 46 -33.00 -7.96 -24.65
C LEU A 46 -32.17 -7.90 -23.38
N THR A 47 -32.68 -8.44 -22.28
CA THR A 47 -31.94 -8.55 -21.04
C THR A 47 -31.70 -10.01 -20.71
N LEU A 48 -30.42 -10.41 -20.74
CA LEU A 48 -29.98 -11.71 -20.27
C LEU A 48 -29.68 -11.65 -18.79
N LYS A 49 -30.21 -12.58 -18.00
CA LYS A 49 -29.94 -12.70 -16.57
C LYS A 49 -29.25 -14.03 -16.29
N VAL A 50 -28.17 -13.97 -15.53
CA VAL A 50 -27.45 -15.16 -15.02
C VAL A 50 -27.38 -15.04 -13.52
N GLY A 51 -27.86 -16.05 -12.82
CA GLY A 51 -27.80 -16.13 -11.37
C GLY A 51 -27.14 -17.42 -10.93
N GLY A 52 -26.60 -17.41 -9.74
CA GLY A 52 -25.95 -18.56 -9.14
C GLY A 52 -25.61 -18.33 -7.68
N THR A 53 -24.92 -19.32 -7.10
CA THR A 53 -24.37 -19.21 -5.75
C THR A 53 -22.87 -19.51 -5.80
N VAL A 54 -22.08 -18.57 -5.31
CA VAL A 54 -20.63 -18.78 -5.10
C VAL A 54 -20.45 -19.45 -3.74
N LYS A 55 -19.94 -20.66 -3.74
CA LYS A 55 -19.55 -21.34 -2.50
C LYS A 55 -18.17 -20.86 -2.07
N GLN A 56 -18.05 -20.49 -0.81
CA GLN A 56 -16.76 -20.21 -0.19
C GLN A 56 -16.11 -21.55 0.16
N VAL A 57 -14.89 -21.77 -0.36
CA VAL A 57 -14.15 -23.01 -0.09
C VAL A 57 -13.44 -22.93 1.25
N PHE A 58 -12.75 -21.81 1.51
CA PHE A 58 -12.07 -21.55 2.79
C PHE A 58 -12.57 -20.27 3.45
N ASN A 59 -12.82 -20.33 4.76
CA ASN A 59 -13.13 -19.19 5.61
C ASN A 59 -11.95 -18.93 6.57
N PRO A 60 -11.52 -17.67 6.81
CA PRO A 60 -11.96 -16.44 6.17
C PRO A 60 -11.38 -16.25 4.76
N SER A 61 -12.01 -15.37 4.00
CA SER A 61 -11.51 -14.90 2.69
C SER A 61 -10.68 -13.63 2.81
N GLY A 62 -10.29 -13.25 4.03
CA GLY A 62 -9.65 -11.98 4.35
C GLY A 62 -8.14 -11.94 4.07
N GLN A 63 -7.49 -10.95 4.65
CA GLN A 63 -6.04 -10.72 4.57
C GLN A 63 -5.38 -10.96 5.93
N LEU A 64 -4.11 -11.37 5.92
CA LEU A 64 -3.30 -11.53 7.12
C LEU A 64 -2.64 -10.19 7.44
N LEU A 65 -3.08 -9.57 8.54
CA LEU A 65 -2.64 -8.26 8.98
C LEU A 65 -1.72 -8.37 10.20
N MET A 66 -0.62 -7.64 10.15
CA MET A 66 0.33 -7.52 11.24
C MET A 66 0.71 -6.05 11.41
N SER A 67 0.76 -5.57 12.64
CA SER A 67 1.23 -4.22 12.95
C SER A 67 1.84 -4.16 14.35
N GLY A 68 2.82 -3.29 14.52
CA GLY A 68 3.50 -3.05 15.79
C GLY A 68 4.68 -2.12 15.62
N PHE A 69 5.45 -1.94 16.69
CA PHE A 69 6.66 -1.13 16.69
C PHE A 69 7.88 -1.96 16.35
N ASN A 70 8.95 -1.28 15.90
CA ASN A 70 10.14 -1.97 15.38
C ASN A 70 10.85 -2.83 16.41
N ASP A 71 10.84 -2.45 17.68
CA ASP A 71 11.48 -3.14 18.81
C ASP A 71 10.64 -4.31 19.37
N GLU A 72 9.41 -4.50 18.86
CA GLU A 72 8.49 -5.53 19.31
C GLU A 72 8.46 -6.74 18.37
N PRO A 73 8.18 -7.94 18.91
CA PRO A 73 7.85 -9.08 18.06
C PRO A 73 6.46 -8.87 17.46
N ILE A 74 6.41 -8.74 16.13
CA ILE A 74 5.15 -8.56 15.39
C ILE A 74 4.78 -9.90 14.76
N LYS A 75 3.60 -10.42 15.12
CA LYS A 75 3.06 -11.70 14.65
C LYS A 75 1.58 -11.54 14.30
N GLY A 76 1.15 -12.28 13.29
CA GLY A 76 -0.26 -12.41 12.92
C GLY A 76 -0.60 -13.87 12.64
N GLU A 77 -1.84 -14.24 12.90
CA GLU A 77 -2.35 -15.57 12.65
C GLU A 77 -3.68 -15.51 11.92
N MET A 78 -3.90 -16.47 11.03
CA MET A 78 -5.16 -16.70 10.35
C MET A 78 -5.46 -18.19 10.37
N THR A 79 -6.66 -18.54 10.78
CA THR A 79 -7.13 -19.92 10.68
C THR A 79 -7.99 -20.05 9.44
N LEU A 80 -7.61 -20.92 8.52
CA LEU A 80 -8.38 -21.27 7.34
C LEU A 80 -9.19 -22.52 7.60
N GLU A 81 -10.50 -22.44 7.43
CA GLU A 81 -11.42 -23.53 7.64
C GLU A 81 -12.08 -23.93 6.32
N ASN A 82 -11.99 -25.20 5.95
CA ASN A 82 -12.66 -25.74 4.79
C ASN A 82 -14.16 -25.81 5.03
N MET A 83 -14.93 -25.13 4.19
CA MET A 83 -16.39 -25.01 4.28
C MET A 83 -17.16 -26.04 3.48
N LEU A 84 -16.46 -26.94 2.78
CA LEU A 84 -17.08 -28.02 2.00
C LEU A 84 -17.08 -29.33 2.81
N ASP A 85 -17.96 -30.25 2.44
CA ASP A 85 -18.08 -31.54 3.12
C ASP A 85 -16.85 -32.43 2.90
N ASN A 86 -16.23 -32.34 1.74
CA ASN A 86 -15.03 -33.10 1.40
C ASN A 86 -13.77 -32.44 2.01
N PRO A 87 -12.81 -33.22 2.53
CA PRO A 87 -11.53 -32.69 2.95
C PRO A 87 -10.76 -32.12 1.75
N ILE A 88 -10.12 -30.96 1.93
CA ILE A 88 -9.27 -30.31 0.92
C ILE A 88 -7.91 -30.09 1.54
N ARG A 89 -6.86 -30.65 0.94
CA ARG A 89 -5.50 -30.47 1.41
C ARG A 89 -4.84 -29.25 0.78
N ILE A 90 -4.21 -28.44 1.60
CA ILE A 90 -3.27 -27.44 1.14
C ILE A 90 -1.92 -28.13 1.01
N THR A 91 -1.46 -28.30 -0.22
CA THR A 91 -0.25 -29.08 -0.57
C THR A 91 1.02 -28.27 -0.49
N GLY A 92 0.90 -26.93 -0.46
CA GLY A 92 2.05 -26.02 -0.34
C GLY A 92 1.64 -24.57 -0.35
N TRP A 93 2.64 -23.71 -0.20
CA TRP A 93 2.48 -22.27 -0.38
C TRP A 93 3.74 -21.65 -0.98
N LYS A 94 3.58 -20.50 -1.64
CA LYS A 94 4.68 -19.68 -2.17
C LYS A 94 4.29 -18.21 -2.10
N TRP A 95 5.27 -17.31 -2.10
CA TRP A 95 5.02 -15.91 -2.42
C TRP A 95 4.69 -15.77 -3.92
N ASP A 96 3.82 -14.84 -4.27
CA ASP A 96 3.64 -14.46 -5.67
C ASP A 96 4.87 -13.70 -6.20
N GLU A 97 5.02 -13.63 -7.52
CA GLU A 97 6.20 -13.03 -8.17
C GLU A 97 6.42 -11.56 -7.76
N ARG A 98 5.35 -10.76 -7.71
CA ARG A 98 5.42 -9.35 -7.33
C ARG A 98 5.88 -9.16 -5.88
N SER A 99 5.47 -10.05 -5.01
CA SER A 99 5.92 -10.06 -3.60
C SER A 99 7.42 -10.35 -3.49
N LEU A 100 7.93 -11.28 -4.29
CA LEU A 100 9.37 -11.58 -4.36
C LEU A 100 10.16 -10.39 -4.93
N GLU A 101 9.68 -9.77 -6.00
CA GLU A 101 10.28 -8.58 -6.59
C GLU A 101 10.35 -7.41 -5.59
N SER A 102 9.31 -7.24 -4.76
CA SER A 102 9.29 -6.20 -3.71
C SER A 102 10.13 -6.55 -2.48
N GLY A 103 10.65 -7.76 -2.37
CA GLY A 103 11.47 -8.23 -1.25
C GLY A 103 10.70 -8.43 0.05
N VAL A 104 9.37 -8.60 0.00
CA VAL A 104 8.54 -8.84 1.20
C VAL A 104 8.92 -10.14 1.90
N ASP A 105 9.36 -11.14 1.17
CA ASP A 105 9.84 -12.43 1.66
C ASP A 105 11.07 -12.30 2.58
N LYS A 106 11.88 -11.26 2.39
CA LYS A 106 13.04 -10.95 3.26
C LYS A 106 12.60 -10.38 4.61
N SER A 107 11.44 -9.73 4.67
CA SER A 107 10.94 -9.01 5.85
C SER A 107 9.84 -9.76 6.61
N VAL A 108 9.15 -10.69 5.94
CA VAL A 108 8.02 -11.45 6.51
C VAL A 108 8.32 -12.94 6.44
N GLY A 109 8.25 -13.60 7.61
CA GLY A 109 8.25 -15.06 7.72
C GLY A 109 6.83 -15.60 7.65
N ILE A 110 6.67 -16.78 7.03
CA ILE A 110 5.37 -17.47 6.89
C ILE A 110 5.54 -18.94 7.31
N LYS A 111 4.55 -19.45 8.04
CA LYS A 111 4.40 -20.86 8.38
C LYS A 111 2.95 -21.28 8.18
N LEU A 112 2.75 -22.43 7.56
CA LEU A 112 1.46 -23.07 7.41
C LEU A 112 1.48 -24.40 8.20
N ASP A 113 0.54 -24.56 9.12
CA ASP A 113 0.34 -25.79 9.89
C ASP A 113 -1.05 -26.37 9.59
N GLU A 114 -1.13 -27.65 9.30
CA GLU A 114 -2.40 -28.39 9.27
C GLU A 114 -2.81 -28.75 10.69
N ILE A 115 -3.94 -28.20 11.16
CA ILE A 115 -4.46 -28.42 12.52
C ILE A 115 -5.39 -29.61 12.53
N GLU A 116 -6.22 -29.72 11.49
CA GLU A 116 -7.15 -30.82 11.28
C GLU A 116 -7.10 -31.22 9.82
N LYS A 117 -6.87 -32.50 9.57
CA LYS A 117 -6.58 -33.04 8.25
C LYS A 117 -7.63 -32.68 7.21
N GLY A 118 -7.22 -31.91 6.20
CA GLY A 118 -8.06 -31.41 5.11
C GLY A 118 -9.21 -30.48 5.56
N ARG A 119 -9.24 -30.05 6.80
CA ARG A 119 -10.33 -29.25 7.39
C ARG A 119 -9.88 -27.89 7.90
N LYS A 120 -8.78 -27.86 8.64
CA LYS A 120 -8.36 -26.66 9.36
C LYS A 120 -6.87 -26.44 9.28
N TYR A 121 -6.49 -25.24 8.89
CA TYR A 121 -5.10 -24.83 8.71
C TYR A 121 -4.83 -23.54 9.48
N ARG A 122 -3.64 -23.41 10.06
CA ARG A 122 -3.17 -22.17 10.66
C ARG A 122 -2.06 -21.58 9.83
N LEU A 123 -2.29 -20.39 9.35
CA LEU A 123 -1.28 -19.56 8.69
C LEU A 123 -0.73 -18.58 9.71
N THR A 124 0.55 -18.68 10.01
CA THR A 124 1.25 -17.79 10.93
C THR A 124 2.22 -16.94 10.12
N ALA A 125 2.23 -15.63 10.36
CA ALA A 125 3.22 -14.73 9.81
C ALA A 125 3.90 -13.92 10.92
N TRP A 126 5.14 -13.51 10.70
CA TRP A 126 5.89 -12.70 11.67
C TRP A 126 6.87 -11.76 10.98
N LYS A 127 7.21 -10.68 11.68
CA LYS A 127 8.30 -9.79 11.31
C LYS A 127 9.64 -10.52 11.44
N LYS A 128 10.45 -10.50 10.40
CA LYS A 128 11.84 -10.97 10.48
C LYS A 128 12.74 -9.90 11.12
N PRO A 129 13.86 -10.27 11.75
CA PRO A 129 14.75 -9.33 12.43
C PRO A 129 15.26 -8.19 11.55
N GLU A 130 15.52 -8.48 10.27
CA GLU A 130 16.10 -7.54 9.30
C GLU A 130 15.07 -6.56 8.71
N ALA A 131 13.78 -6.71 9.09
CA ALA A 131 12.72 -5.87 8.53
C ALA A 131 12.77 -4.44 9.08
N GLU A 132 12.94 -3.48 8.19
CA GLU A 132 12.98 -2.05 8.48
C GLU A 132 11.59 -1.45 8.74
N PRO A 133 11.48 -0.35 9.53
CA PRO A 133 10.21 0.33 9.78
C PRO A 133 9.59 0.91 8.52
N GLN A 134 8.60 0.21 7.98
CA GLN A 134 7.76 0.61 6.85
C GLN A 134 6.55 -0.32 6.71
N MET A 135 5.75 -0.10 5.67
CA MET A 135 4.67 -0.99 5.30
C MET A 135 5.11 -1.95 4.20
N TYR A 136 5.03 -3.24 4.48
CA TYR A 136 5.23 -4.33 3.54
C TYR A 136 3.88 -4.88 3.09
N ARG A 137 3.74 -5.12 1.81
CA ARG A 137 2.55 -5.72 1.20
C ARG A 137 2.98 -6.83 0.26
N GLY A 138 2.35 -7.98 0.41
CA GLY A 138 2.58 -9.12 -0.46
C GLY A 138 1.35 -10.01 -0.51
N GLU A 139 1.46 -11.04 -1.31
CA GLU A 139 0.43 -12.07 -1.48
C GLU A 139 1.08 -13.45 -1.45
N ILE A 140 0.56 -14.33 -0.63
CA ILE A 140 0.92 -15.75 -0.67
C ILE A 140 -0.12 -16.51 -1.49
N VAL A 141 0.36 -17.50 -2.23
CA VAL A 141 -0.45 -18.41 -3.04
C VAL A 141 -0.39 -19.77 -2.36
N LEU A 142 -1.52 -20.23 -1.85
CA LEU A 142 -1.71 -21.58 -1.34
C LEU A 142 -2.10 -22.49 -2.48
N THR A 143 -1.45 -23.63 -2.62
CA THR A 143 -1.81 -24.67 -3.60
C THR A 143 -2.68 -25.71 -2.92
N THR A 144 -3.76 -26.12 -3.56
CA THR A 144 -4.69 -27.14 -3.01
C THR A 144 -4.84 -28.34 -3.94
N ASP A 145 -5.35 -29.45 -3.43
CA ASP A 145 -5.71 -30.64 -4.21
C ASP A 145 -7.17 -30.57 -4.74
N TYR A 146 -7.86 -29.43 -4.59
CA TYR A 146 -9.22 -29.23 -5.07
C TYR A 146 -9.21 -28.56 -6.46
N PRO A 147 -9.69 -29.26 -7.54
CA PRO A 147 -9.56 -28.76 -8.91
C PRO A 147 -10.25 -27.41 -9.15
N ASP A 148 -11.40 -27.15 -8.50
CA ASP A 148 -12.15 -25.90 -8.66
C ASP A 148 -11.50 -24.72 -7.92
N LEU A 149 -10.51 -24.97 -7.06
CA LEU A 149 -9.69 -23.99 -6.37
C LEU A 149 -8.25 -24.48 -6.26
N ALA A 150 -7.56 -24.68 -7.37
CA ALA A 150 -6.17 -25.15 -7.40
C ALA A 150 -5.23 -24.17 -6.65
N GLU A 151 -5.51 -22.88 -6.69
CA GLU A 151 -4.76 -21.85 -5.97
C GLU A 151 -5.68 -20.93 -5.19
N LYS A 152 -5.30 -20.58 -3.95
CA LYS A 152 -5.94 -19.55 -3.13
C LYS A 152 -4.93 -18.49 -2.75
N LYS A 153 -5.23 -17.24 -3.08
CA LYS A 153 -4.41 -16.09 -2.76
C LYS A 153 -4.83 -15.49 -1.41
N ILE A 154 -3.83 -15.15 -0.61
CA ILE A 154 -4.02 -14.48 0.69
C ILE A 154 -3.12 -13.26 0.74
N PRO A 155 -3.70 -12.05 0.74
CA PRO A 155 -2.94 -10.83 0.93
C PRO A 155 -2.33 -10.78 2.33
N VAL A 156 -1.07 -10.36 2.41
CA VAL A 156 -0.32 -10.19 3.65
C VAL A 156 0.11 -8.74 3.77
N ARG A 157 -0.10 -8.14 4.92
CA ARG A 157 0.36 -6.79 5.21
C ARG A 157 1.03 -6.74 6.58
N LEU A 158 2.27 -6.27 6.59
CA LEU A 158 3.02 -5.95 7.80
C LEU A 158 3.26 -4.44 7.84
N THR A 159 2.86 -3.79 8.93
CA THR A 159 3.17 -2.38 9.20
C THR A 159 4.07 -2.30 10.41
N ILE A 160 5.30 -1.84 10.20
CA ILE A 160 6.28 -1.61 11.28
C ILE A 160 6.36 -0.10 11.49
N SER A 161 5.90 0.37 12.64
CA SER A 161 5.94 1.78 13.03
C SER A 161 7.24 2.13 13.74
N ARG A 162 7.65 3.39 13.61
CA ARG A 162 8.70 4.01 14.42
C ARG A 162 8.06 4.68 15.63
N ASP A 163 8.82 4.79 16.72
CA ASP A 163 8.33 5.51 17.90
C ASP A 163 8.21 7.01 17.65
N VAL A 164 9.10 7.55 16.82
CA VAL A 164 9.03 8.92 16.36
C VAL A 164 9.00 8.97 14.85
N GLU A 165 8.00 9.63 14.31
CA GLU A 165 7.77 9.75 12.86
C GLU A 165 7.88 11.22 12.42
N VAL A 166 8.41 11.44 11.22
CA VAL A 166 8.46 12.75 10.57
C VAL A 166 7.67 12.71 9.26
N HIS A 167 6.70 13.58 9.13
CA HIS A 167 5.82 13.64 7.96
C HIS A 167 5.80 15.04 7.32
N PRO A 168 6.16 15.16 6.04
CA PRO A 168 6.80 14.14 5.22
C PRO A 168 8.23 13.85 5.70
N ASN A 169 8.73 12.66 5.42
CA ASN A 169 10.12 12.24 5.77
C ASN A 169 11.20 12.93 4.91
N LYS A 170 10.77 13.60 3.83
CA LYS A 170 11.59 14.48 2.98
C LYS A 170 10.75 15.71 2.60
N VAL A 171 11.28 16.88 2.84
CA VAL A 171 10.68 18.16 2.44
C VAL A 171 11.06 18.45 0.99
N TYR A 172 10.10 18.39 0.08
CA TYR A 172 10.32 18.69 -1.33
C TYR A 172 9.70 20.05 -1.69
N LEU A 173 10.54 20.97 -2.15
CA LEU A 173 10.18 22.35 -2.50
C LEU A 173 9.64 22.52 -3.93
N GLY A 174 9.77 21.47 -4.76
CA GLY A 174 9.40 21.52 -6.16
C GLY A 174 10.38 22.34 -7.00
N GLU A 175 9.87 22.96 -8.05
CA GLU A 175 10.62 23.94 -8.85
C GLU A 175 10.57 25.31 -8.16
N MET A 176 11.73 25.83 -7.81
CA MET A 176 11.92 27.14 -7.18
C MET A 176 12.32 28.14 -8.26
N LEU A 177 11.37 28.95 -8.69
CA LEU A 177 11.65 30.03 -9.66
C LEU A 177 12.20 31.23 -8.91
N VAL A 178 13.49 31.52 -9.09
CA VAL A 178 14.20 32.62 -8.45
C VAL A 178 14.52 33.66 -9.53
N PRO A 179 13.92 34.87 -9.46
CA PRO A 179 14.34 35.96 -10.34
C PRO A 179 15.79 36.35 -10.06
N GLU A 180 16.53 36.75 -11.10
CA GLU A 180 17.91 37.17 -10.96
C GLU A 180 18.00 38.36 -9.95
N GLY A 181 18.93 38.26 -8.98
CA GLY A 181 19.09 39.27 -7.93
C GLY A 181 18.01 39.27 -6.82
N SER A 182 17.09 38.32 -6.81
CA SER A 182 16.00 38.23 -5.82
C SER A 182 16.39 37.41 -4.61
N SER A 183 15.88 37.80 -3.43
CA SER A 183 15.97 37.05 -2.17
C SER A 183 14.71 36.28 -1.83
N MET A 184 14.09 35.65 -2.84
CA MET A 184 12.84 34.93 -2.67
C MET A 184 12.99 33.73 -1.74
N SER A 185 11.99 33.47 -0.90
CA SER A 185 11.98 32.33 0.03
C SER A 185 10.85 31.36 -0.28
N PHE A 186 11.09 30.09 -0.02
CA PHE A 186 10.15 29.00 -0.22
C PHE A 186 9.93 28.26 1.11
N ASP A 187 8.68 28.14 1.54
CA ASP A 187 8.30 27.55 2.81
C ASP A 187 7.62 26.21 2.60
N ARG A 188 7.95 25.23 3.47
CA ARG A 188 7.23 23.94 3.56
C ARG A 188 7.08 23.55 5.01
N GLN A 189 5.99 22.85 5.29
CA GLN A 189 5.68 22.37 6.63
C GLN A 189 5.98 20.88 6.74
N PHE A 190 6.33 20.46 7.95
CA PHE A 190 6.46 19.07 8.36
C PHE A 190 5.91 18.89 9.78
N ARG A 191 5.71 17.65 10.18
CA ARG A 191 5.31 17.30 11.54
C ARG A 191 6.24 16.24 12.09
N ILE A 192 6.51 16.32 13.39
CA ILE A 192 7.19 15.28 14.15
C ILE A 192 6.15 14.75 15.14
N ILE A 193 5.98 13.44 15.19
CA ILE A 193 4.95 12.80 16.00
C ILE A 193 5.59 11.68 16.82
N ALA A 194 5.44 11.72 18.15
CA ALA A 194 5.67 10.55 18.98
C ALA A 194 4.49 9.61 18.80
N ALA A 195 4.67 8.55 17.99
CA ALA A 195 3.66 7.52 17.77
C ALA A 195 3.45 6.65 19.02
N ARG A 196 4.49 6.56 19.87
CA ARG A 196 4.45 5.91 21.17
C ARG A 196 4.99 6.86 22.25
N GLY A 197 4.32 6.93 23.40
CA GLY A 197 4.65 7.82 24.49
C GLY A 197 4.23 9.28 24.27
N ASP A 198 4.56 10.12 25.22
CA ASP A 198 4.19 11.55 25.30
C ASP A 198 5.28 12.41 25.94
N SER A 199 6.53 11.96 25.89
CA SER A 199 7.67 12.62 26.52
C SER A 199 8.69 13.18 25.51
N LEU A 200 8.36 13.20 24.22
CA LEU A 200 9.22 13.75 23.18
C LEU A 200 9.47 15.24 23.43
N LYS A 201 10.74 15.65 23.36
CA LYS A 201 11.15 17.07 23.36
C LYS A 201 12.11 17.30 22.20
N ILE A 202 11.90 18.37 21.47
CA ILE A 202 12.85 18.83 20.46
C ILE A 202 13.87 19.72 21.17
N LEU A 203 15.13 19.30 21.17
CA LEU A 203 16.23 19.98 21.84
C LEU A 203 16.90 21.01 20.94
N GLY A 204 16.79 20.84 19.63
CA GLY A 204 17.36 21.76 18.66
C GLY A 204 17.13 21.28 17.23
N ALA A 205 17.40 22.18 16.28
CA ALA A 205 17.37 21.86 14.86
C ALA A 205 18.48 22.63 14.13
N GLU A 206 19.37 21.92 13.50
CA GLU A 206 20.59 22.43 12.87
C GLU A 206 20.56 22.14 11.36
N PRO A 207 20.30 23.14 10.51
CA PRO A 207 20.47 23.00 9.07
C PRO A 207 21.95 22.83 8.70
N ASP A 208 22.23 22.06 7.66
CA ASP A 208 23.58 21.89 7.07
C ASP A 208 23.97 23.04 6.13
N ARG A 209 23.04 23.99 5.89
CA ARG A 209 23.21 25.12 4.97
C ARG A 209 22.68 26.43 5.59
N GLU A 210 23.36 27.52 5.36
CA GLU A 210 22.98 28.86 5.84
C GLU A 210 21.70 29.41 5.20
N ASP A 211 21.38 28.95 3.99
CA ASP A 211 20.19 29.34 3.24
C ASP A 211 18.91 28.59 3.67
N ILE A 212 19.03 27.65 4.63
CA ILE A 212 17.91 26.97 5.26
C ILE A 212 17.68 27.53 6.67
N THR A 213 16.45 27.86 6.97
CA THR A 213 16.02 28.15 8.35
C THR A 213 14.85 27.24 8.73
N VAL A 214 14.80 26.84 9.99
CA VAL A 214 13.76 25.97 10.51
C VAL A 214 13.16 26.56 11.78
N LYS A 215 11.82 26.48 11.90
CA LYS A 215 11.09 26.80 13.13
C LYS A 215 10.25 25.61 13.51
N ILE A 216 10.32 25.18 14.77
CA ILE A 216 9.54 24.06 15.29
C ILE A 216 8.74 24.56 16.48
N GLN A 217 7.45 24.23 16.51
CA GLN A 217 6.51 24.56 17.57
C GLN A 217 5.86 23.28 18.09
N GLU A 218 5.74 23.18 19.39
CA GLU A 218 4.96 22.14 20.03
C GLU A 218 3.47 22.44 19.85
N ILE A 219 2.72 21.45 19.34
CA ILE A 219 1.27 21.55 19.12
C ILE A 219 0.52 20.75 20.18
N GLN A 220 1.06 19.59 20.54
CA GLN A 220 0.58 18.77 21.65
C GLN A 220 1.77 18.37 22.49
N ALA A 221 1.70 18.68 23.79
CA ALA A 221 2.79 18.49 24.72
C ALA A 221 3.38 17.08 24.67
N GLY A 222 4.68 17.01 24.44
CA GLY A 222 5.45 15.76 24.36
C GLY A 222 5.08 14.81 23.23
N LYS A 223 4.21 15.22 22.30
CA LYS A 223 3.63 14.29 21.32
C LYS A 223 3.67 14.78 19.88
N VAL A 224 3.28 16.02 19.61
CA VAL A 224 3.16 16.53 18.24
C VAL A 224 3.84 17.88 18.10
N TYR A 225 4.75 17.97 17.15
CA TYR A 225 5.43 19.18 16.77
C TYR A 225 5.15 19.53 15.31
N LYS A 226 4.97 20.82 15.03
CA LYS A 226 4.87 21.38 13.68
C LYS A 226 6.15 22.13 13.36
N GLY A 227 6.81 21.74 12.28
CA GLY A 227 7.97 22.44 11.75
C GLY A 227 7.63 23.19 10.47
N THR A 228 8.34 24.30 10.25
CA THR A 228 8.37 25.04 8.99
C THR A 228 9.80 25.19 8.56
N VAL A 229 10.12 24.68 7.38
CA VAL A 229 11.40 24.89 6.70
C VAL A 229 11.21 26.04 5.75
N ARG A 230 12.11 27.01 5.82
CA ARG A 230 12.23 28.12 4.88
C ARG A 230 13.57 28.06 4.19
N VAL A 231 13.56 28.06 2.87
CA VAL A 231 14.76 28.05 2.03
C VAL A 231 14.84 29.34 1.22
N ARG A 232 16.02 29.95 1.22
CA ARG A 232 16.39 31.07 0.33
C ARG A 232 17.47 30.59 -0.62
N PRO A 233 17.09 29.90 -1.71
CA PRO A 233 18.07 29.26 -2.57
C PRO A 233 18.95 30.30 -3.27
N PRO A 234 20.23 29.97 -3.55
CA PRO A 234 21.09 30.84 -4.34
C PRO A 234 20.56 30.98 -5.76
N SER A 235 20.85 32.12 -6.40
CA SER A 235 20.49 32.36 -7.81
C SER A 235 21.36 31.55 -8.78
N LYS A 236 21.50 30.23 -8.51
CA LYS A 236 22.24 29.29 -9.32
C LYS A 236 21.32 28.16 -9.75
N MET A 237 21.12 28.00 -11.04
CA MET A 237 20.29 26.93 -11.62
C MET A 237 20.85 25.55 -11.27
N GLY A 238 19.96 24.61 -10.91
CA GLY A 238 20.34 23.21 -10.63
C GLY A 238 19.50 22.55 -9.56
N ASN A 239 19.90 21.35 -9.19
CA ASN A 239 19.29 20.65 -8.07
C ASN A 239 19.67 21.32 -6.76
N TYR A 240 18.72 21.34 -5.85
CA TYR A 240 18.89 21.85 -4.50
C TYR A 240 18.71 20.69 -3.51
N ASP A 241 19.75 20.46 -2.70
CA ASP A 241 19.77 19.43 -1.68
C ASP A 241 20.36 20.01 -0.40
N GLY A 242 19.76 19.67 0.70
CA GLY A 242 20.19 20.03 2.05
C GLY A 242 19.55 19.09 3.07
N SER A 243 19.94 19.26 4.32
CA SER A 243 19.38 18.50 5.43
C SER A 243 19.25 19.33 6.70
N ILE A 244 18.40 18.89 7.60
CA ILE A 244 18.22 19.47 8.93
C ILE A 244 18.38 18.34 9.93
N LYS A 245 19.37 18.46 10.83
CA LYS A 245 19.56 17.59 11.97
C LYS A 245 18.68 18.08 13.11
N ILE A 246 17.68 17.30 13.48
CA ILE A 246 16.76 17.59 14.58
C ILE A 246 17.20 16.74 15.77
N LYS A 247 17.53 17.39 16.88
CA LYS A 247 17.95 16.76 18.14
C LYS A 247 16.75 16.55 19.04
N THR A 248 16.63 15.38 19.63
CA THR A 248 15.54 15.04 20.55
C THR A 248 16.07 14.38 21.82
N ASN A 249 15.21 14.28 22.85
CA ASN A 249 15.46 13.51 24.07
C ASN A 249 15.00 12.07 23.97
N TYR A 250 14.44 11.63 22.83
CA TYR A 250 13.78 10.31 22.71
C TYR A 250 14.84 9.23 22.40
N SER A 251 14.87 8.19 23.24
CA SER A 251 15.83 7.08 23.09
C SER A 251 15.70 6.39 21.75
N GLY A 252 16.84 6.22 21.05
CA GLY A 252 16.90 5.67 19.70
C GLY A 252 16.53 6.66 18.58
N TYR A 253 16.17 7.90 18.94
CA TYR A 253 15.86 9.00 18.03
C TYR A 253 16.50 10.32 18.48
N GLU A 254 17.67 10.25 19.12
CA GLU A 254 18.41 11.40 19.60
C GLU A 254 18.73 12.38 18.49
N GLU A 255 18.92 11.87 17.27
CA GLU A 255 19.12 12.65 16.06
C GLU A 255 18.21 12.14 14.93
N ILE A 256 17.45 13.05 14.33
CA ILE A 256 16.61 12.78 13.16
C ILE A 256 17.08 13.64 12.01
N ILE A 257 17.35 13.04 10.86
CA ILE A 257 17.75 13.77 9.66
C ILE A 257 16.52 13.98 8.76
N LEU A 258 16.17 15.25 8.55
CA LEU A 258 15.12 15.64 7.61
C LEU A 258 15.77 16.20 6.34
N PHE A 259 15.62 15.49 5.22
CA PHE A 259 16.14 15.93 3.94
C PHE A 259 15.25 17.01 3.33
N VAL A 260 15.92 18.00 2.70
CA VAL A 260 15.28 19.12 2.00
C VAL A 260 15.77 19.10 0.56
N GLY A 261 14.85 19.11 -0.42
CA GLY A 261 15.24 19.03 -1.83
C GLY A 261 14.32 19.83 -2.74
N GLY A 262 14.83 20.14 -3.93
CA GLY A 262 14.08 20.86 -4.95
C GLY A 262 14.94 21.11 -6.19
N ARG A 263 14.43 21.96 -7.08
CA ARG A 263 15.18 22.39 -8.28
C ARG A 263 15.09 23.90 -8.42
N VAL A 264 16.24 24.58 -8.48
CA VAL A 264 16.30 26.02 -8.71
C VAL A 264 16.27 26.30 -10.21
N ARG A 265 15.36 27.18 -10.62
CA ARG A 265 15.34 27.79 -11.94
C ARG A 265 15.49 29.30 -11.79
N VAL A 266 16.46 29.86 -12.50
CA VAL A 266 16.64 31.29 -12.55
C VAL A 266 15.81 31.85 -13.71
N ASN A 267 14.90 32.75 -13.42
CA ASN A 267 14.15 33.47 -14.44
C ASN A 267 14.98 34.68 -14.86
N THR A 268 15.77 34.50 -15.91
CA THR A 268 16.33 35.62 -16.67
C THR A 268 15.17 36.20 -17.47
N GLY A 269 14.60 37.32 -16.99
CA GLY A 269 13.51 38.01 -17.68
C GLY A 269 13.79 38.16 -19.22
N PRO A 270 12.74 38.45 -20.03
CA PRO A 270 12.94 38.55 -21.46
C PRO A 270 14.07 39.55 -21.71
N GLY A 271 15.12 39.05 -22.36
CA GLY A 271 16.27 39.86 -22.72
C GLY A 271 15.77 41.12 -23.44
N ARG A 272 16.22 42.28 -22.96
CA ARG A 272 16.06 43.56 -23.64
C ARG A 272 16.87 43.60 -24.91
#